data_b1434a3647b6d8f8709a13d8b987fe74
#
_entry.id   b1434a3647b6d8f8709a13d8b987fe74
#
_cell.length_a   1.000
_cell.length_b   1.000
_cell.length_c   1.000
_cell.angle_alpha   90.00
_cell.angle_beta   90.00
_cell.angle_gamma   90.00
#
_symmetry.space_group_name_H-M   'P 1'
#
loop_
_entity.id
_entity.type
_entity.pdbx_description
1 polymer ?
#
loop_
_entity_poly.entity_id
_entity_poly.type
_entity_poly.pdbx_seq_one_letter_code
_entity_poly.pdbx_strand_id
1 'polypeptide(L)'
;MTDATKKPRRWPIVLLIVGAALLIPGVLLSQLAVDVSLRHWHENATGYQMALQEQSRTGKPLALFFHTDWCSSCKQLRKDVLASDTFNEFLPNVIPVKINPETSQLEKAIADRFGVMGYPTFVLVTNEPTRVVPIRRTSNVKPEGFVQACQSALRI
;
A
#
# COMPACT_ATOMS: atom_id res chain seq x y z
N MET A 1 -67.13 20.88 -7.91
CA MET A 1 -66.66 19.54 -8.26
C MET A 1 -65.66 19.67 -9.34
N THR A 2 -64.35 19.63 -8.99
CA THR A 2 -63.28 19.18 -9.89
C THR A 2 -62.03 19.03 -9.05
N ASP A 3 -61.70 17.79 -8.84
CA ASP A 3 -60.52 17.29 -8.16
C ASP A 3 -59.28 17.56 -9.04
N ALA A 4 -58.29 18.28 -8.50
CA ALA A 4 -57.01 18.47 -9.13
C ALA A 4 -55.96 17.62 -8.38
N THR A 5 -55.81 16.37 -8.81
CA THR A 5 -54.76 15.45 -8.36
C THR A 5 -53.39 15.99 -8.72
N LYS A 6 -52.74 16.63 -7.78
CA LYS A 6 -51.38 17.14 -7.89
C LYS A 6 -50.38 15.97 -7.81
N LYS A 7 -49.91 15.50 -8.97
CA LYS A 7 -48.90 14.44 -9.12
C LYS A 7 -47.60 14.85 -8.44
N PRO A 8 -47.04 14.07 -7.51
CA PRO A 8 -45.81 14.46 -6.84
C PRO A 8 -44.63 14.51 -7.82
N ARG A 9 -43.93 15.65 -7.81
CA ARG A 9 -42.77 15.92 -8.67
C ARG A 9 -41.58 15.06 -8.22
N ARG A 10 -41.39 13.91 -8.86
CA ARG A 10 -40.33 12.90 -8.56
C ARG A 10 -38.93 13.31 -8.99
N TRP A 11 -38.72 14.50 -9.52
CA TRP A 11 -37.45 14.96 -10.10
C TRP A 11 -36.29 15.11 -9.12
N PRO A 12 -36.45 15.59 -7.87
CA PRO A 12 -35.30 15.72 -6.96
C PRO A 12 -34.72 14.36 -6.52
N ILE A 13 -35.56 13.32 -6.44
CA ILE A 13 -35.13 11.97 -6.05
C ILE A 13 -34.30 11.32 -7.17
N VAL A 14 -34.69 11.51 -8.43
CA VAL A 14 -33.95 10.98 -9.59
C VAL A 14 -32.58 11.64 -9.72
N LEU A 15 -32.48 12.96 -9.49
CA LEU A 15 -31.18 13.68 -9.50
C LEU A 15 -30.24 13.23 -8.37
N LEU A 16 -30.77 12.93 -7.19
CA LEU A 16 -29.99 12.39 -6.07
C LEU A 16 -29.47 10.98 -6.35
N ILE A 17 -30.29 10.12 -6.95
CA ILE A 17 -29.90 8.75 -7.30
C ILE A 17 -28.85 8.75 -8.42
N VAL A 18 -29.00 9.60 -9.44
CA VAL A 18 -28.03 9.72 -10.55
C VAL A 18 -26.71 10.31 -10.04
N GLY A 19 -26.75 11.31 -9.16
CA GLY A 19 -25.56 11.89 -8.53
C GLY A 19 -24.79 10.87 -7.68
N ALA A 20 -25.51 10.07 -6.89
CA ALA A 20 -24.91 9.01 -6.08
C ALA A 20 -24.30 7.87 -6.95
N ALA A 21 -24.99 7.51 -8.05
CA ALA A 21 -24.53 6.47 -8.97
C ALA A 21 -23.25 6.84 -9.74
N LEU A 22 -22.95 8.13 -9.90
CA LEU A 22 -21.71 8.61 -10.57
C LEU A 22 -20.53 8.72 -9.61
N LEU A 23 -20.76 8.87 -8.30
CA LEU A 23 -19.67 8.98 -7.30
C LEU A 23 -19.12 7.60 -6.87
N ILE A 24 -19.97 6.57 -6.83
CA ILE A 24 -19.59 5.21 -6.41
C ILE A 24 -18.53 4.58 -7.32
N PRO A 25 -18.62 4.64 -8.66
CA PRO A 25 -17.61 4.02 -9.52
C PRO A 25 -16.22 4.67 -9.41
N GLY A 26 -16.14 5.98 -9.15
CA GLY A 26 -14.86 6.66 -9.00
C GLY A 26 -14.07 6.20 -7.78
N VAL A 27 -14.72 6.03 -6.63
CA VAL A 27 -14.10 5.52 -5.40
C VAL A 27 -13.72 4.04 -5.56
N LEU A 28 -14.59 3.24 -6.17
CA LEU A 28 -14.33 1.82 -6.41
C LEU A 28 -13.14 1.62 -7.37
N LEU A 29 -13.07 2.39 -8.44
CA LEU A 29 -11.96 2.35 -9.39
C LEU A 29 -10.63 2.77 -8.76
N SER A 30 -10.63 3.75 -7.85
CA SER A 30 -9.41 4.15 -7.15
C SER A 30 -8.89 3.07 -6.20
N GLN A 31 -9.76 2.31 -5.55
CA GLN A 31 -9.36 1.19 -4.71
C GLN A 31 -8.81 0.02 -5.54
N LEU A 32 -9.46 -0.29 -6.67
CA LEU A 32 -8.98 -1.32 -7.59
C LEU A 32 -7.60 -0.99 -8.16
N ALA A 33 -7.33 0.27 -8.49
CA ALA A 33 -6.02 0.69 -8.99
C ALA A 33 -4.91 0.49 -7.95
N VAL A 34 -5.16 0.79 -6.67
CA VAL A 34 -4.21 0.55 -5.58
C VAL A 34 -3.93 -0.95 -5.41
N ASP A 35 -4.95 -1.79 -5.47
CA ASP A 35 -4.78 -3.24 -5.34
C ASP A 35 -4.02 -3.84 -6.53
N VAL A 36 -4.22 -3.31 -7.73
CA VAL A 36 -3.49 -3.76 -8.93
C VAL A 36 -2.00 -3.45 -8.85
N SER A 37 -1.61 -2.28 -8.37
CA SER A 37 -0.20 -1.86 -8.28
C SER A 37 0.61 -2.70 -7.28
N LEU A 38 -0.04 -3.27 -6.26
CA LEU A 38 0.61 -4.12 -5.25
C LEU A 38 0.47 -5.63 -5.53
N ARG A 39 -0.09 -6.05 -6.66
CA ARG A 39 -0.25 -7.48 -7.00
C ARG A 39 1.08 -8.22 -7.23
N HIS A 40 2.15 -7.49 -7.52
CA HIS A 40 3.47 -8.07 -7.72
C HIS A 40 4.31 -8.16 -6.44
N TRP A 41 3.74 -7.78 -5.31
CA TRP A 41 4.41 -7.87 -4.04
C TRP A 41 4.30 -9.29 -3.48
N HIS A 42 5.40 -9.79 -2.95
CA HIS A 42 5.34 -10.98 -2.09
C HIS A 42 4.49 -10.67 -0.85
N GLU A 43 3.71 -11.63 -0.40
CA GLU A 43 2.79 -11.43 0.72
C GLU A 43 3.02 -12.45 1.83
N ASN A 44 2.84 -12.02 3.07
CA ASN A 44 2.89 -12.83 4.28
C ASN A 44 4.22 -13.58 4.49
N ALA A 45 4.26 -14.52 5.43
CA ALA A 45 5.47 -15.26 5.77
C ALA A 45 5.99 -16.13 4.61
N THR A 46 5.09 -16.74 3.84
CA THR A 46 5.48 -17.53 2.66
C THR A 46 6.12 -16.63 1.60
N GLY A 47 5.50 -15.49 1.30
CA GLY A 47 6.06 -14.51 0.37
C GLY A 47 7.41 -13.97 0.84
N TYR A 48 7.59 -13.74 2.14
CA TYR A 48 8.87 -13.35 2.70
C TYR A 48 9.97 -14.40 2.46
N GLN A 49 9.65 -15.69 2.62
CA GLN A 49 10.60 -16.78 2.32
C GLN A 49 10.98 -16.81 0.83
N MET A 50 10.01 -16.65 -0.06
CA MET A 50 10.26 -16.57 -1.50
C MET A 50 11.14 -15.35 -1.86
N ALA A 51 10.89 -14.20 -1.23
CA ALA A 51 11.68 -12.99 -1.41
C ALA A 51 13.13 -13.15 -0.93
N LEU A 52 13.37 -13.87 0.16
CA LEU A 52 14.72 -14.22 0.62
C LEU A 52 15.48 -15.09 -0.40
N GLN A 53 14.81 -16.08 -1.00
CA GLN A 53 15.40 -16.90 -2.06
C GLN A 53 15.70 -16.05 -3.32
N GLU A 54 14.82 -15.15 -3.68
CA GLU A 54 15.03 -14.21 -4.79
C GLU A 54 16.19 -13.26 -4.48
N GLN A 55 16.29 -12.72 -3.25
CA GLN A 55 17.38 -11.88 -2.81
C GLN A 55 18.73 -12.59 -2.94
N SER A 56 18.84 -13.83 -2.48
CA SER A 56 20.08 -14.62 -2.57
C SER A 56 20.51 -14.87 -4.01
N ARG A 57 19.57 -15.02 -4.93
CA ARG A 57 19.83 -15.26 -6.34
C ARG A 57 20.14 -13.99 -7.13
N THR A 58 19.49 -12.87 -6.81
CA THR A 58 19.58 -11.63 -7.61
C THR A 58 20.47 -10.56 -6.99
N GLY A 59 20.77 -10.65 -5.70
CA GLY A 59 21.47 -9.61 -4.93
C GLY A 59 20.61 -8.38 -4.63
N LYS A 60 19.37 -8.29 -5.14
CA LYS A 60 18.50 -7.14 -4.91
C LYS A 60 18.11 -7.01 -3.44
N PRO A 61 18.01 -5.78 -2.90
CA PRO A 61 17.54 -5.56 -1.54
C PRO A 61 16.05 -5.89 -1.39
N LEU A 62 15.65 -6.35 -0.20
CA LEU A 62 14.22 -6.46 0.14
C LEU A 62 13.66 -5.09 0.53
N ALA A 63 12.41 -4.86 0.18
CA ALA A 63 11.61 -3.73 0.62
C ALA A 63 10.41 -4.25 1.42
N LEU A 64 10.52 -4.24 2.75
CA LEU A 64 9.52 -4.80 3.65
C LEU A 64 8.55 -3.70 4.10
N PHE A 65 7.27 -3.88 3.82
CA PHE A 65 6.19 -3.01 4.26
C PHE A 65 5.34 -3.73 5.32
N PHE A 66 5.45 -3.30 6.57
CA PHE A 66 4.64 -3.79 7.67
C PHE A 66 3.40 -2.92 7.83
N HIS A 67 2.22 -3.55 7.81
CA HIS A 67 0.93 -2.88 7.87
C HIS A 67 -0.08 -3.71 8.65
N THR A 68 -1.25 -3.10 8.96
CA THR A 68 -2.43 -3.81 9.46
C THR A 68 -3.67 -3.33 8.71
N ASP A 69 -4.77 -4.08 8.77
CA ASP A 69 -5.98 -3.78 7.98
C ASP A 69 -6.73 -2.55 8.50
N TRP A 70 -6.67 -2.28 9.80
CA TRP A 70 -7.27 -1.11 10.44
C TRP A 70 -6.43 0.17 10.32
N CYS A 71 -5.15 0.07 9.94
CA CYS A 71 -4.21 1.18 9.91
C CYS A 71 -4.53 2.19 8.78
N SER A 72 -5.11 3.33 9.12
CA SER A 72 -5.45 4.40 8.17
C SER A 72 -4.22 5.01 7.48
N SER A 73 -3.14 5.23 8.23
CA SER A 73 -1.86 5.74 7.68
C SER A 73 -1.22 4.75 6.73
N CYS A 74 -1.40 3.44 6.92
CA CYS A 74 -0.94 2.42 5.99
C CYS A 74 -1.71 2.47 4.66
N LYS A 75 -3.04 2.66 4.74
CA LYS A 75 -3.90 2.84 3.56
C LYS A 75 -3.50 4.09 2.79
N GLN A 76 -3.22 5.17 3.49
CA GLN A 76 -2.74 6.41 2.89
C GLN A 76 -1.38 6.22 2.20
N LEU A 77 -0.38 5.64 2.89
CA LEU A 77 0.93 5.36 2.30
C LEU A 77 0.82 4.49 1.03
N ARG A 78 0.01 3.44 1.07
CA ARG A 78 -0.25 2.58 -0.10
C ARG A 78 -0.80 3.39 -1.26
N LYS A 79 -1.84 4.20 -1.02
CA LYS A 79 -2.53 4.97 -2.05
C LYS A 79 -1.66 6.08 -2.62
N ASP A 80 -1.04 6.87 -1.75
CA ASP A 80 -0.42 8.12 -2.15
C ASP A 80 1.05 7.96 -2.57
N VAL A 81 1.71 6.88 -2.11
CA VAL A 81 3.14 6.65 -2.37
C VAL A 81 3.40 5.33 -3.08
N LEU A 82 3.03 4.19 -2.48
CA LEU A 82 3.43 2.87 -3.03
C LEU A 82 2.71 2.52 -4.33
N ALA A 83 1.57 3.16 -4.62
CA ALA A 83 0.85 3.01 -5.89
C ALA A 83 1.19 4.10 -6.92
N SER A 84 2.09 5.05 -6.60
CA SER A 84 2.48 6.12 -7.50
C SER A 84 3.41 5.63 -8.62
N ASP A 85 3.39 6.35 -9.76
CA ASP A 85 4.30 6.06 -10.88
C ASP A 85 5.76 6.19 -10.45
N THR A 86 6.09 7.20 -9.63
CA THR A 86 7.44 7.42 -9.08
C THR A 86 7.95 6.20 -8.30
N PHE A 87 7.09 5.57 -7.47
CA PHE A 87 7.47 4.38 -6.74
C PHE A 87 7.51 3.15 -7.64
N ASN A 88 6.61 3.03 -8.63
CA ASN A 88 6.61 1.96 -9.60
C ASN A 88 7.88 1.95 -10.47
N GLU A 89 8.43 3.12 -10.80
CA GLU A 89 9.74 3.24 -11.49
C GLU A 89 10.92 2.78 -10.59
N PHE A 90 10.81 2.98 -9.28
CA PHE A 90 11.82 2.50 -8.32
C PHE A 90 11.72 1.00 -8.05
N LEU A 91 10.53 0.43 -8.10
CA LEU A 91 10.21 -0.94 -7.69
C LEU A 91 11.10 -2.03 -8.31
N PRO A 92 11.56 -1.95 -9.59
CA PRO A 92 12.47 -2.93 -10.18
C PRO A 92 13.84 -3.06 -9.48
N ASN A 93 14.22 -2.10 -8.65
CA ASN A 93 15.49 -2.11 -7.91
C ASN A 93 15.43 -2.89 -6.60
N VAL A 94 14.26 -3.31 -6.16
CA VAL A 94 14.02 -3.98 -4.89
C VAL A 94 13.11 -5.19 -5.07
N ILE A 95 13.06 -6.07 -4.07
CA ILE A 95 12.09 -7.17 -3.97
C ILE A 95 11.05 -6.76 -2.92
N PRO A 96 9.83 -6.41 -3.33
CA PRO A 96 8.83 -5.89 -2.42
C PRO A 96 8.10 -7.00 -1.67
N VAL A 97 7.92 -6.82 -0.36
CA VAL A 97 7.18 -7.74 0.50
C VAL A 97 6.24 -6.96 1.41
N LYS A 98 4.98 -7.34 1.47
CA LYS A 98 4.02 -6.81 2.45
C LYS A 98 3.69 -7.85 3.50
N ILE A 99 3.68 -7.43 4.75
CA ILE A 99 3.50 -8.31 5.92
C ILE A 99 2.48 -7.66 6.85
N ASN A 100 1.44 -8.40 7.20
CA ASN A 100 0.52 -8.02 8.25
C ASN A 100 0.81 -8.88 9.50
N PRO A 101 1.46 -8.34 10.54
CA PRO A 101 1.84 -9.09 11.75
C PRO A 101 0.67 -9.63 12.57
N GLU A 102 -0.56 -9.22 12.24
CA GLU A 102 -1.77 -9.67 12.94
C GLU A 102 -2.40 -10.93 12.30
N THR A 103 -1.91 -11.36 11.13
CA THR A 103 -2.47 -12.52 10.43
C THR A 103 -2.06 -13.85 11.03
N SER A 104 -0.81 -13.97 11.51
CA SER A 104 -0.36 -15.18 12.19
C SER A 104 0.86 -14.94 13.07
N GLN A 105 1.24 -15.94 13.87
CA GLN A 105 2.45 -15.91 14.69
C GLN A 105 3.75 -15.83 13.86
N LEU A 106 3.73 -16.33 12.62
CA LEU A 106 4.90 -16.27 11.73
C LEU A 106 5.15 -14.83 11.26
N GLU A 107 4.11 -14.12 10.82
CA GLU A 107 4.20 -12.71 10.43
C GLU A 107 4.59 -11.83 11.63
N LYS A 108 4.03 -12.14 12.82
CA LYS A 108 4.41 -11.46 14.06
C LYS A 108 5.90 -11.67 14.36
N ALA A 109 6.42 -12.89 14.27
CA ALA A 109 7.81 -13.19 14.50
C ALA A 109 8.77 -12.48 13.51
N ILE A 110 8.32 -12.31 12.25
CA ILE A 110 9.06 -11.52 11.26
C ILE A 110 9.10 -10.05 11.69
N ALA A 111 7.98 -9.47 12.09
CA ALA A 111 7.92 -8.07 12.54
C ALA A 111 8.80 -7.84 13.79
N ASP A 112 8.75 -8.75 14.76
CA ASP A 112 9.56 -8.70 15.99
C ASP A 112 11.07 -8.73 15.63
N ARG A 113 11.48 -9.56 14.66
CA ARG A 113 12.89 -9.64 14.18
C ARG A 113 13.38 -8.30 13.61
N PHE A 114 12.50 -7.51 13.00
CA PHE A 114 12.83 -6.19 12.45
C PHE A 114 12.57 -5.06 13.42
N GLY A 115 12.20 -5.34 14.67
CA GLY A 115 11.94 -4.34 15.71
C GLY A 115 10.76 -3.42 15.38
N VAL A 116 9.71 -3.96 14.74
CA VAL A 116 8.53 -3.17 14.33
C VAL A 116 7.72 -2.81 15.56
N MET A 117 7.66 -1.51 15.88
CA MET A 117 6.96 -0.95 17.05
C MET A 117 5.61 -0.29 16.68
N GLY A 118 5.28 -0.17 15.40
CA GLY A 118 4.05 0.47 14.94
C GLY A 118 3.90 0.45 13.43
N TYR A 119 2.78 0.97 12.93
CA TYR A 119 2.44 0.92 11.52
C TYR A 119 2.05 2.31 10.97
N PRO A 120 2.38 2.60 9.69
CA PRO A 120 3.20 1.79 8.79
C PRO A 120 4.68 1.79 9.16
N THR A 121 5.36 0.66 8.99
CA THR A 121 6.82 0.58 9.03
C THR A 121 7.32 0.08 7.68
N PHE A 122 8.32 0.76 7.13
CA PHE A 122 8.97 0.38 5.87
C PHE A 122 10.47 0.20 6.09
N VAL A 123 10.99 -0.96 5.70
CA VAL A 123 12.39 -1.35 5.95
C VAL A 123 13.03 -1.84 4.67
N LEU A 124 14.23 -1.37 4.38
CA LEU A 124 15.08 -1.92 3.33
C LEU A 124 16.12 -2.87 3.93
N VAL A 125 16.30 -4.03 3.31
CA VAL A 125 17.31 -5.02 3.75
C VAL A 125 18.23 -5.32 2.58
N THR A 126 19.49 -4.88 2.67
CA THR A 126 20.52 -5.20 1.67
C THR A 126 21.02 -6.63 1.86
N ASN A 127 21.57 -7.24 0.79
CA ASN A 127 22.11 -8.59 0.86
C ASN A 127 23.55 -8.58 1.39
N GLU A 128 24.48 -7.91 0.69
CA GLU A 128 25.89 -7.86 1.08
C GLU A 128 26.45 -6.43 0.99
N PRO A 129 26.94 -5.85 2.08
CA PRO A 129 26.77 -6.35 3.45
C PRO A 129 25.30 -6.29 3.89
N THR A 130 24.86 -7.27 4.67
CA THR A 130 23.47 -7.26 5.19
C THR A 130 23.28 -6.07 6.12
N ARG A 131 22.39 -5.16 5.72
CA ARG A 131 22.00 -3.99 6.52
C ARG A 131 20.48 -3.89 6.55
N VAL A 132 19.96 -3.54 7.70
CA VAL A 132 18.54 -3.25 7.91
C VAL A 132 18.39 -1.74 8.06
N VAL A 133 17.74 -1.10 7.11
CA VAL A 133 17.60 0.35 7.08
C VAL A 133 16.12 0.74 7.13
N PRO A 134 15.60 1.19 8.26
CA PRO A 134 14.23 1.67 8.37
C PRO A 134 14.07 3.01 7.66
N ILE A 135 13.02 3.14 6.86
CA ILE A 135 12.63 4.40 6.22
C ILE A 135 11.71 5.14 7.19
N ARG A 136 12.23 6.17 7.86
CA ARG A 136 11.58 6.84 8.99
C ARG A 136 10.38 7.72 8.61
N ARG A 137 10.30 8.18 7.37
CA ARG A 137 9.19 9.02 6.89
C ARG A 137 8.23 8.17 6.09
N THR A 138 7.18 7.69 6.73
CA THR A 138 6.12 6.91 6.10
C THR A 138 4.75 7.62 6.13
N SER A 139 4.65 8.75 6.84
CA SER A 139 3.40 9.53 6.95
C SER A 139 3.60 10.92 6.32
N ASN A 140 2.58 11.39 5.60
CA ASN A 140 2.55 12.72 4.94
C ASN A 140 3.77 13.01 4.06
N VAL A 141 4.32 11.98 3.41
CA VAL A 141 5.47 12.09 2.52
C VAL A 141 4.99 12.04 1.06
N LYS A 142 5.63 12.85 0.21
CA LYS A 142 5.42 12.77 -1.25
C LYS A 142 6.18 11.58 -1.83
N PRO A 143 5.71 10.96 -2.93
CA PRO A 143 6.38 9.82 -3.58
C PRO A 143 7.87 10.06 -3.84
N GLU A 144 8.23 11.23 -4.38
CA GLU A 144 9.60 11.59 -4.72
C GLU A 144 10.51 11.60 -3.49
N GLY A 145 10.05 12.20 -2.39
CA GLY A 145 10.80 12.25 -1.13
C GLY A 145 10.96 10.87 -0.50
N PHE A 146 9.96 10.00 -0.63
CA PHE A 146 10.03 8.63 -0.15
C PHE A 146 11.02 7.80 -0.98
N VAL A 147 10.93 7.87 -2.30
CA VAL A 147 11.85 7.17 -3.21
C VAL A 147 13.28 7.67 -3.03
N GLN A 148 13.49 8.98 -2.89
CA GLN A 148 14.81 9.55 -2.59
C GLN A 148 15.39 9.00 -1.28
N ALA A 149 14.58 8.86 -0.24
CA ALA A 149 15.01 8.24 1.02
C ALA A 149 15.40 6.77 0.83
N CYS A 150 14.64 6.02 0.03
CA CYS A 150 14.96 4.62 -0.30
C CYS A 150 16.29 4.53 -1.09
N GLN A 151 16.46 5.33 -2.12
CA GLN A 151 17.69 5.38 -2.92
C GLN A 151 18.90 5.75 -2.06
N SER A 152 18.78 6.78 -1.22
CA SER A 152 19.84 7.19 -0.30
C SER A 152 20.22 6.08 0.68
N ALA A 153 19.23 5.32 1.17
CA ALA A 153 19.45 4.18 2.06
C ALA A 153 20.18 3.03 1.36
N LEU A 154 19.94 2.82 0.08
CA LEU A 154 20.60 1.81 -0.75
C LEU A 154 21.92 2.31 -1.37
N ARG A 155 22.18 3.62 -1.32
CA ARG A 155 23.32 4.28 -1.96
C ARG A 155 23.34 4.07 -3.49
N ILE A 156 22.17 4.18 -4.10
CA ILE A 156 21.95 4.15 -5.55
C ILE A 156 21.44 5.52 -6.04
#